data_d5a875334738ea31e52bc2e05972c90e
#
_entry.id   d5a875334738ea31e52bc2e05972c90e
#
_cell.length_a   1.000
_cell.length_b   1.000
_cell.length_c   1.000
_cell.angle_alpha   90.00
_cell.angle_beta   90.00
_cell.angle_gamma   90.00
#
_symmetry.space_group_name_H-M   'P 1'
#
loop_
_entity.id
_entity.type
_entity.pdbx_description
1 polymer ?
#
loop_
_entity_poly.entity_id
_entity_poly.type
_entity_poly.pdbx_seq_one_letter_code
_entity_poly.pdbx_strand_id
1 'polypeptide(L)'
;VDLVFTANYVSMEMLEEKVKALDDDYRIFYRRITEDLIADPAQSVDAVMERHIRNELGAVPEEKLCAAMSGMIWIDLFVRSYFREKVVQTLADAGIIVRVFGADWEKIHCKKPQNVRTSGGKVNSAACVQAMRDARIALNVMPWFKDGAHDRVFTAMLQGTAALTDDSRYLREECRDGENICFYSLRALEQLPDQVVSLLEDPVRMAELAERGYRMAEKRHRWKNRAGLLMQALRDIDK
;
A
#
# COMPACT_ATOMS: atom_id res chain seq x y z
N VAL A 1 -19.98 4.73 5.29
CA VAL A 1 -18.65 5.36 5.47
C VAL A 1 -18.11 5.72 4.11
N ASP A 2 -17.57 6.96 3.94
CA ASP A 2 -17.08 7.38 2.64
C ASP A 2 -15.75 6.75 2.29
N LEU A 3 -14.75 6.82 3.18
CA LEU A 3 -13.42 6.31 2.93
C LEU A 3 -12.94 5.42 4.09
N VAL A 4 -12.45 4.23 3.77
CA VAL A 4 -11.88 3.28 4.73
C VAL A 4 -10.45 2.91 4.36
N PHE A 5 -9.59 2.75 5.37
CA PHE A 5 -8.26 2.20 5.23
C PHE A 5 -8.01 1.11 6.28
N THR A 6 -7.69 -0.11 5.82
CA THR A 6 -7.47 -1.26 6.71
C THR A 6 -5.98 -1.59 6.76
N ALA A 7 -5.28 -1.06 7.73
CA ALA A 7 -3.84 -1.27 7.93
C ALA A 7 -3.46 -0.92 9.36
N ASN A 8 -2.43 -1.57 9.90
CA ASN A 8 -1.79 -1.10 11.12
C ASN A 8 -0.89 0.11 10.82
N TYR A 9 -0.80 0.99 11.77
CA TYR A 9 0.14 2.10 11.77
C TYR A 9 1.40 1.73 12.57
N VAL A 10 2.52 2.23 12.13
CA VAL A 10 3.80 2.19 12.87
C VAL A 10 4.33 3.60 12.81
N SER A 11 4.53 4.23 13.98
CA SER A 11 4.97 5.64 14.02
C SER A 11 6.38 5.77 13.45
N MET A 12 6.60 6.86 12.72
CA MET A 12 7.91 7.18 12.15
C MET A 12 8.96 7.36 13.25
N GLU A 13 8.59 7.95 14.39
CA GLU A 13 9.48 8.11 15.55
C GLU A 13 10.02 6.77 16.05
N MET A 14 9.15 5.76 16.17
CA MET A 14 9.58 4.42 16.62
C MET A 14 10.55 3.77 15.61
N LEU A 15 10.34 3.98 14.32
CA LEU A 15 11.22 3.44 13.28
C LEU A 15 12.56 4.20 13.25
N GLU A 16 12.54 5.52 13.40
CA GLU A 16 13.74 6.34 13.52
C GLU A 16 14.59 5.96 14.73
N GLU A 17 13.98 5.69 15.88
CA GLU A 17 14.70 5.19 17.06
C GLU A 17 15.38 3.85 16.81
N LYS A 18 14.73 2.94 16.07
CA LYS A 18 15.35 1.66 15.67
C LYS A 18 16.56 1.87 14.74
N VAL A 19 16.45 2.81 13.80
CA VAL A 19 17.57 3.15 12.91
C VAL A 19 18.69 3.87 13.68
N LYS A 20 18.36 4.73 14.65
CA LYS A 20 19.33 5.42 15.52
C LYS A 20 20.13 4.44 16.39
N ALA A 21 19.59 3.27 16.69
CA ALA A 21 20.28 2.23 17.47
C ALA A 21 21.34 1.46 16.65
N LEU A 22 21.38 1.65 15.32
CA LEU A 22 22.42 1.11 14.45
C LEU A 22 23.69 1.96 14.58
N ASP A 23 24.83 1.40 14.19
CA ASP A 23 26.05 2.21 14.10
C ASP A 23 25.94 3.28 13.00
N ASP A 24 26.86 4.24 13.01
CA ASP A 24 26.79 5.43 12.17
C ASP A 24 26.85 5.11 10.67
N ASP A 25 27.65 4.14 10.27
CA ASP A 25 27.80 3.77 8.85
C ASP A 25 26.52 3.11 8.33
N TYR A 26 25.93 2.18 9.08
CA TYR A 26 24.65 1.57 8.74
C TYR A 26 23.52 2.62 8.73
N ARG A 27 23.52 3.55 9.67
CA ARG A 27 22.50 4.61 9.74
C ARG A 27 22.55 5.52 8.50
N ILE A 28 23.75 5.91 8.06
CA ILE A 28 23.94 6.72 6.84
C ILE A 28 23.50 5.93 5.61
N PHE A 29 23.88 4.67 5.51
CA PHE A 29 23.53 3.78 4.41
C PHE A 29 22.00 3.60 4.29
N TYR A 30 21.32 3.30 5.40
CA TYR A 30 19.86 3.16 5.44
C TYR A 30 19.14 4.46 5.05
N ARG A 31 19.64 5.60 5.51
CA ARG A 31 19.07 6.91 5.18
C ARG A 31 19.13 7.17 3.67
N ARG A 32 20.24 6.92 3.01
CA ARG A 32 20.37 7.11 1.56
C ARG A 32 19.36 6.26 0.79
N ILE A 33 19.16 5.01 1.18
CA ILE A 33 18.17 4.12 0.55
C ILE A 33 16.75 4.64 0.76
N THR A 34 16.40 5.03 1.98
CA THR A 34 15.06 5.53 2.29
C THR A 34 14.78 6.87 1.60
N GLU A 35 15.76 7.77 1.49
CA GLU A 35 15.64 9.03 0.76
C GLU A 35 15.37 8.79 -0.73
N ASP A 36 16.10 7.88 -1.38
CA ASP A 36 15.87 7.51 -2.78
C ASP A 36 14.46 6.92 -3.00
N LEU A 37 14.00 6.04 -2.10
CA LEU A 37 12.69 5.42 -2.18
C LEU A 37 11.54 6.42 -1.93
N ILE A 38 11.75 7.41 -1.08
CA ILE A 38 10.79 8.49 -0.84
C ILE A 38 10.76 9.45 -2.03
N ALA A 39 11.91 9.80 -2.57
CA ALA A 39 12.02 10.68 -3.72
C ALA A 39 11.40 10.05 -4.99
N ASP A 40 11.53 8.74 -5.15
CA ASP A 40 10.93 8.00 -6.26
C ASP A 40 10.18 6.74 -5.80
N PRO A 41 8.92 6.88 -5.38
CA PRO A 41 8.10 5.75 -4.92
C PRO A 41 7.67 4.78 -6.03
N ALA A 42 8.05 5.01 -7.29
CA ALA A 42 7.82 4.07 -8.38
C ALA A 42 8.88 2.96 -8.44
N GLN A 43 10.00 3.11 -7.76
CA GLN A 43 11.02 2.07 -7.66
C GLN A 43 10.60 0.97 -6.67
N SER A 44 11.01 -0.27 -6.94
CA SER A 44 10.84 -1.34 -5.96
C SER A 44 11.91 -1.25 -4.87
N VAL A 45 11.55 -1.61 -3.65
CA VAL A 45 12.45 -1.53 -2.48
C VAL A 45 13.68 -2.41 -2.67
N ASP A 46 13.47 -3.64 -3.15
CA ASP A 46 14.53 -4.60 -3.43
C ASP A 46 15.54 -4.09 -4.48
N ALA A 47 15.06 -3.53 -5.59
CA ALA A 47 15.95 -2.99 -6.63
C ALA A 47 16.81 -1.81 -6.12
N VAL A 48 16.24 -0.93 -5.29
CA VAL A 48 16.99 0.18 -4.70
C VAL A 48 17.99 -0.32 -3.66
N MET A 49 17.59 -1.26 -2.81
CA MET A 49 18.51 -1.88 -1.83
C MET A 49 19.69 -2.57 -2.52
N GLU A 50 19.42 -3.39 -3.54
CA GLU A 50 20.46 -4.07 -4.32
C GLU A 50 21.42 -3.07 -4.94
N ARG A 51 20.90 -2.01 -5.59
CA ARG A 51 21.71 -0.95 -6.20
C ARG A 51 22.66 -0.31 -5.17
N HIS A 52 22.19 0.03 -4.00
CA HIS A 52 23.01 0.65 -2.97
C HIS A 52 24.06 -0.33 -2.43
N ILE A 53 23.71 -1.61 -2.20
CA ILE A 53 24.68 -2.63 -1.76
C ILE A 53 25.79 -2.82 -2.80
N ARG A 54 25.44 -2.93 -4.08
CA ARG A 54 26.42 -3.11 -5.14
C ARG A 54 27.29 -1.87 -5.34
N ASN A 55 26.76 -0.68 -5.15
CA ASN A 55 27.54 0.57 -5.21
C ASN A 55 28.57 0.67 -4.07
N GLU A 56 28.22 0.20 -2.86
CA GLU A 56 29.12 0.24 -1.70
C GLU A 56 30.15 -0.88 -1.69
N LEU A 57 29.74 -2.09 -2.04
CA LEU A 57 30.56 -3.30 -1.90
C LEU A 57 31.12 -3.86 -3.24
N GLY A 58 30.70 -3.29 -4.38
CA GLY A 58 31.08 -3.79 -5.71
C GLY A 58 30.36 -5.10 -6.07
N ALA A 59 31.08 -6.00 -6.74
CA ALA A 59 30.53 -7.31 -7.13
C ALA A 59 30.33 -8.20 -5.91
N VAL A 60 29.08 -8.41 -5.53
CA VAL A 60 28.68 -9.26 -4.40
C VAL A 60 28.03 -10.53 -4.92
N PRO A 61 28.46 -11.74 -4.46
CA PRO A 61 27.77 -12.99 -4.76
C PRO A 61 26.30 -12.96 -4.32
N GLU A 62 25.43 -13.60 -5.11
CA GLU A 62 23.98 -13.58 -4.91
C GLU A 62 23.56 -14.00 -3.48
N GLU A 63 24.18 -15.06 -2.94
CA GLU A 63 23.91 -15.51 -1.57
C GLU A 63 24.18 -14.43 -0.52
N LYS A 64 25.29 -13.69 -0.66
CA LYS A 64 25.64 -12.60 0.25
C LYS A 64 24.72 -11.40 0.08
N LEU A 65 24.32 -11.10 -1.16
CA LEU A 65 23.34 -10.06 -1.46
C LEU A 65 22.00 -10.36 -0.78
N CYS A 66 21.46 -11.55 -0.99
CA CYS A 66 20.22 -11.99 -0.34
C CYS A 66 20.29 -11.94 1.18
N ALA A 67 21.41 -12.37 1.75
CA ALA A 67 21.63 -12.30 3.20
C ALA A 67 21.66 -10.86 3.72
N ALA A 68 22.35 -9.95 3.02
CA ALA A 68 22.38 -8.53 3.37
C ALA A 68 20.99 -7.90 3.28
N MET A 69 20.26 -8.10 2.17
CA MET A 69 18.92 -7.57 1.95
C MET A 69 17.91 -8.09 2.99
N SER A 70 17.98 -9.36 3.36
CA SER A 70 17.07 -9.94 4.37
C SER A 70 17.24 -9.30 5.76
N GLY A 71 18.41 -8.77 6.08
CA GLY A 71 18.67 -7.98 7.29
C GLY A 71 18.08 -6.57 7.26
N MET A 72 17.66 -6.06 6.08
CA MET A 72 17.27 -4.67 5.87
C MET A 72 15.75 -4.43 5.95
N ILE A 73 15.04 -5.27 6.69
CA ILE A 73 13.57 -5.18 6.84
C ILE A 73 13.08 -3.81 7.33
N TRP A 74 13.89 -3.06 8.06
CA TRP A 74 13.53 -1.72 8.55
C TRP A 74 13.35 -0.70 7.43
N ILE A 75 14.02 -0.86 6.30
CA ILE A 75 13.85 0.00 5.13
C ILE A 75 12.43 -0.16 4.56
N ASP A 76 11.99 -1.41 4.35
CA ASP A 76 10.64 -1.69 3.89
C ASP A 76 9.59 -1.14 4.86
N LEU A 77 9.74 -1.40 6.16
CA LEU A 77 8.83 -0.90 7.18
C LEU A 77 8.80 0.63 7.24
N PHE A 78 9.95 1.28 7.09
CA PHE A 78 10.08 2.74 7.10
C PHE A 78 9.33 3.36 5.92
N VAL A 79 9.62 2.94 4.69
CA VAL A 79 9.00 3.48 3.48
C VAL A 79 7.49 3.23 3.46
N ARG A 80 7.07 2.05 3.88
CA ARG A 80 5.65 1.69 4.02
C ARG A 80 4.93 2.59 5.01
N SER A 81 5.50 2.78 6.19
CA SER A 81 4.91 3.61 7.24
C SER A 81 4.88 5.07 6.85
N TYR A 82 5.96 5.57 6.26
CA TYR A 82 6.05 6.93 5.74
C TYR A 82 4.91 7.26 4.76
N PHE A 83 4.72 6.45 3.72
CA PHE A 83 3.66 6.74 2.74
C PHE A 83 2.25 6.51 3.30
N ARG A 84 2.05 5.51 4.18
CA ARG A 84 0.76 5.34 4.87
C ARG A 84 0.40 6.56 5.70
N GLU A 85 1.36 7.07 6.47
CA GLU A 85 1.19 8.28 7.26
C GLU A 85 0.89 9.48 6.36
N LYS A 86 1.72 9.73 5.33
CA LYS A 86 1.56 10.85 4.41
C LYS A 86 0.21 10.86 3.70
N VAL A 87 -0.24 9.71 3.20
CA VAL A 87 -1.53 9.57 2.53
C VAL A 87 -2.68 9.92 3.48
N VAL A 88 -2.68 9.35 4.69
CA VAL A 88 -3.74 9.63 5.67
C VAL A 88 -3.69 11.08 6.18
N GLN A 89 -2.49 11.63 6.44
CA GLN A 89 -2.30 13.04 6.79
C GLN A 89 -2.87 13.97 5.71
N THR A 90 -2.51 13.75 4.44
CA THR A 90 -2.95 14.58 3.32
C THR A 90 -4.47 14.64 3.22
N LEU A 91 -5.12 13.49 3.32
CA LEU A 91 -6.58 13.40 3.28
C LEU A 91 -7.22 14.07 4.51
N ALA A 92 -6.75 13.74 5.70
CA ALA A 92 -7.29 14.29 6.95
C ALA A 92 -7.12 15.81 7.02
N ASP A 93 -5.96 16.33 6.64
CA ASP A 93 -5.65 17.76 6.65
C ASP A 93 -6.45 18.54 5.60
N ALA A 94 -6.83 17.91 4.52
CA ALA A 94 -7.77 18.46 3.53
C ALA A 94 -9.25 18.46 4.01
N GLY A 95 -9.56 17.80 5.13
CA GLY A 95 -10.92 17.75 5.69
C GLY A 95 -11.68 16.48 5.40
N ILE A 96 -11.06 15.50 4.74
CA ILE A 96 -11.67 14.22 4.44
C ILE A 96 -11.59 13.29 5.66
N ILE A 97 -12.74 12.71 6.03
CA ILE A 97 -12.78 11.74 7.12
C ILE A 97 -12.23 10.38 6.62
N VAL A 98 -11.10 9.97 7.17
CA VAL A 98 -10.49 8.67 6.92
C VAL A 98 -10.82 7.74 8.09
N ARG A 99 -11.60 6.70 7.84
CA ARG A 99 -11.85 5.68 8.85
C ARG A 99 -10.79 4.58 8.75
N VAL A 100 -9.98 4.43 9.78
CA VAL A 100 -8.85 3.50 9.81
C VAL A 100 -9.15 2.29 10.70
N PHE A 101 -8.87 1.10 10.18
CA PHE A 101 -9.02 -0.18 10.89
C PHE A 101 -7.65 -0.83 11.05
N GLY A 102 -7.14 -0.82 12.26
CA GLY A 102 -5.82 -1.32 12.63
C GLY A 102 -5.31 -0.66 13.90
N ALA A 103 -4.20 -1.15 14.42
CA ALA A 103 -3.60 -0.65 15.64
C ALA A 103 -2.84 0.66 15.42
N ASP A 104 -2.65 1.40 16.49
CA ASP A 104 -1.73 2.53 16.69
C ASP A 104 -2.02 3.80 15.88
N TRP A 105 -3.15 3.91 15.17
CA TRP A 105 -3.52 5.09 14.40
C TRP A 105 -3.83 6.33 15.25
N GLU A 106 -4.07 6.17 16.53
CA GLU A 106 -4.21 7.26 17.50
C GLU A 106 -2.91 8.07 17.69
N LYS A 107 -1.78 7.49 17.26
CA LYS A 107 -0.44 8.11 17.32
C LYS A 107 -0.10 8.95 16.09
N ILE A 108 -0.98 9.02 15.10
CA ILE A 108 -0.71 9.79 13.89
C ILE A 108 -0.64 11.29 14.18
N HIS A 109 0.37 11.94 13.63
CA HIS A 109 0.52 13.39 13.70
C HIS A 109 -0.02 14.04 12.43
N CYS A 110 -1.09 14.82 12.54
CA CYS A 110 -1.66 15.60 11.45
C CYS A 110 -2.33 16.87 11.99
N LYS A 111 -2.60 17.84 11.11
CA LYS A 111 -3.20 19.13 11.50
C LYS A 111 -4.66 18.99 11.94
N LYS A 112 -5.38 17.99 11.39
CA LYS A 112 -6.80 17.74 11.70
C LYS A 112 -7.02 16.29 12.17
N PRO A 113 -6.51 15.91 13.36
CA PRO A 113 -6.58 14.53 13.85
C PRO A 113 -8.02 14.03 14.04
N GLN A 114 -9.00 14.94 14.25
CA GLN A 114 -10.42 14.58 14.34
C GLN A 114 -10.98 13.94 13.06
N ASN A 115 -10.31 14.10 11.92
CA ASN A 115 -10.68 13.49 10.65
C ASN A 115 -10.13 12.05 10.49
N VAL A 116 -9.21 11.62 11.36
CA VAL A 116 -8.75 10.24 11.43
C VAL A 116 -9.57 9.50 12.49
N ARG A 117 -10.49 8.65 12.05
CA ARG A 117 -11.37 7.90 12.93
C ARG A 117 -10.91 6.46 13.08
N THR A 118 -10.33 6.16 14.23
CA THR A 118 -9.74 4.85 14.52
C THR A 118 -10.77 3.84 14.98
N SER A 119 -10.47 2.55 14.75
CA SER A 119 -11.26 1.42 15.27
C SER A 119 -10.97 1.11 16.75
N GLY A 120 -9.99 1.79 17.34
CA GLY A 120 -9.61 1.59 18.76
C GLY A 120 -8.73 0.39 19.02
N GLY A 121 -7.95 -0.10 18.04
CA GLY A 121 -6.97 -1.16 18.23
C GLY A 121 -6.92 -2.20 17.12
N LYS A 122 -6.34 -3.35 17.40
CA LYS A 122 -6.24 -4.46 16.43
C LYS A 122 -7.61 -5.00 16.08
N VAL A 123 -7.84 -5.19 14.79
CA VAL A 123 -9.06 -5.79 14.24
C VAL A 123 -8.73 -7.08 13.49
N ASN A 124 -9.64 -8.03 13.49
CA ASN A 124 -9.49 -9.25 12.71
C ASN A 124 -9.85 -9.02 11.23
N SER A 125 -9.50 -9.98 10.38
CA SER A 125 -9.76 -9.90 8.94
C SER A 125 -11.25 -9.78 8.59
N ALA A 126 -12.14 -10.45 9.35
CA ALA A 126 -13.58 -10.36 9.12
C ALA A 126 -14.11 -8.93 9.34
N ALA A 127 -13.65 -8.25 10.40
CA ALA A 127 -13.99 -6.84 10.64
C ALA A 127 -13.43 -5.91 9.55
N CYS A 128 -12.23 -6.19 9.04
CA CYS A 128 -11.66 -5.44 7.90
C CYS A 128 -12.50 -5.61 6.63
N VAL A 129 -12.93 -6.83 6.31
CA VAL A 129 -13.80 -7.12 5.16
C VAL A 129 -15.15 -6.41 5.32
N GLN A 130 -15.75 -6.47 6.52
CA GLN A 130 -17.01 -5.76 6.79
C GLN A 130 -16.85 -4.24 6.65
N ALA A 131 -15.75 -3.69 7.15
CA ALA A 131 -15.46 -2.27 7.04
C ALA A 131 -15.33 -1.81 5.56
N MET A 132 -14.71 -2.63 4.70
CA MET A 132 -14.65 -2.37 3.26
C MET A 132 -16.05 -2.41 2.64
N ARG A 133 -16.86 -3.43 2.98
CA ARG A 133 -18.23 -3.56 2.46
C ARG A 133 -19.12 -2.38 2.80
N ASP A 134 -18.93 -1.79 3.99
CA ASP A 134 -19.71 -0.66 4.49
C ASP A 134 -19.18 0.70 4.00
N ALA A 135 -18.12 0.70 3.20
CA ALA A 135 -17.50 1.90 2.68
C ALA A 135 -17.80 2.13 1.19
N ARG A 136 -17.77 3.40 0.78
CA ARG A 136 -17.88 3.80 -0.62
C ARG A 136 -16.55 3.63 -1.34
N ILE A 137 -15.44 3.97 -0.68
CA ILE A 137 -14.07 3.91 -1.20
C ILE A 137 -13.20 3.15 -0.20
N ALA A 138 -12.45 2.17 -0.68
CA ALA A 138 -11.41 1.49 0.07
C ALA A 138 -10.03 1.96 -0.40
N LEU A 139 -9.31 2.62 0.50
CA LEU A 139 -7.96 3.12 0.28
C LEU A 139 -6.94 1.98 0.45
N ASN A 140 -5.97 1.94 -0.44
CA ASN A 140 -4.79 1.11 -0.32
C ASN A 140 -3.52 1.94 -0.53
N VAL A 141 -2.44 1.61 0.17
CA VAL A 141 -1.12 2.23 0.07
C VAL A 141 -0.09 1.12 -0.01
N MET A 142 0.63 1.04 -1.13
CA MET A 142 1.49 -0.09 -1.47
C MET A 142 2.81 0.36 -2.15
N PRO A 143 3.62 1.22 -1.50
CA PRO A 143 4.77 1.86 -2.14
C PRO A 143 5.88 0.88 -2.53
N TRP A 144 5.98 -0.25 -1.86
CA TRP A 144 7.11 -1.20 -2.00
C TRP A 144 6.88 -2.33 -2.99
N PHE A 145 5.63 -2.62 -3.34
CA PHE A 145 5.26 -3.84 -4.09
C PHE A 145 4.87 -3.52 -5.53
N LYS A 146 5.84 -3.04 -6.31
CA LYS A 146 5.58 -2.49 -7.65
C LYS A 146 5.33 -3.54 -8.73
N ASP A 147 5.75 -4.78 -8.51
CA ASP A 147 5.51 -5.90 -9.44
C ASP A 147 4.38 -6.83 -9.01
N GLY A 148 3.62 -6.46 -8.00
CA GLY A 148 2.50 -7.25 -7.49
C GLY A 148 1.30 -6.39 -7.11
N ALA A 149 0.38 -7.00 -6.36
CA ALA A 149 -0.78 -6.33 -5.80
C ALA A 149 -1.04 -6.81 -4.37
N HIS A 150 -1.42 -5.88 -3.51
CA HIS A 150 -1.91 -6.24 -2.19
C HIS A 150 -3.31 -6.85 -2.31
N ASP A 151 -3.58 -7.93 -1.60
CA ASP A 151 -4.88 -8.64 -1.57
C ASP A 151 -6.05 -7.73 -1.18
N ARG A 152 -5.80 -6.68 -0.41
CA ARG A 152 -6.78 -5.67 0.00
C ARG A 152 -7.49 -5.03 -1.19
N VAL A 153 -6.79 -4.79 -2.30
CA VAL A 153 -7.37 -4.20 -3.51
C VAL A 153 -8.49 -5.10 -4.04
N PHE A 154 -8.19 -6.38 -4.25
CA PHE A 154 -9.18 -7.32 -4.75
C PHE A 154 -10.24 -7.67 -3.70
N THR A 155 -9.87 -7.67 -2.42
CA THR A 155 -10.84 -7.85 -1.33
C THR A 155 -11.87 -6.73 -1.34
N ALA A 156 -11.47 -5.46 -1.47
CA ALA A 156 -12.38 -4.33 -1.57
C ALA A 156 -13.30 -4.45 -2.79
N MET A 157 -12.74 -4.75 -3.96
CA MET A 157 -13.53 -4.97 -5.18
C MET A 157 -14.57 -6.09 -5.01
N LEU A 158 -14.19 -7.22 -4.37
CA LEU A 158 -15.10 -8.34 -4.09
C LEU A 158 -16.18 -8.01 -3.04
N GLN A 159 -16.03 -6.91 -2.30
CA GLN A 159 -17.09 -6.38 -1.44
C GLN A 159 -17.99 -5.35 -2.17
N GLY A 160 -17.74 -5.06 -3.45
CA GLY A 160 -18.47 -4.05 -4.21
C GLY A 160 -18.08 -2.63 -3.82
N THR A 161 -16.86 -2.44 -3.34
CA THR A 161 -16.33 -1.14 -2.90
C THR A 161 -15.34 -0.62 -3.92
N ALA A 162 -15.39 0.68 -4.25
CA ALA A 162 -14.45 1.30 -5.16
C ALA A 162 -13.03 1.26 -4.57
N ALA A 163 -12.09 0.63 -5.29
CA ALA A 163 -10.71 0.55 -4.86
C ALA A 163 -9.92 1.78 -5.33
N LEU A 164 -9.31 2.50 -4.38
CA LEU A 164 -8.42 3.64 -4.59
C LEU A 164 -7.03 3.28 -4.09
N THR A 165 -6.04 3.20 -4.97
CA THR A 165 -4.70 2.71 -4.63
C THR A 165 -3.60 3.44 -5.39
N ASP A 166 -2.39 3.48 -4.85
CA ASP A 166 -1.22 3.72 -5.67
C ASP A 166 -1.02 2.56 -6.65
N ASP A 167 -0.37 2.84 -7.77
CA ASP A 167 -0.25 1.88 -8.85
C ASP A 167 0.90 0.88 -8.67
N SER A 168 0.81 -0.21 -9.42
CA SER A 168 1.89 -1.15 -9.66
C SER A 168 1.83 -1.64 -11.11
N ARG A 169 2.93 -2.20 -11.62
CA ARG A 169 2.95 -2.81 -12.95
C ARG A 169 1.85 -3.86 -13.08
N TYR A 170 1.77 -4.77 -12.12
CA TYR A 170 0.75 -5.82 -12.09
C TYR A 170 -0.69 -5.26 -12.11
N LEU A 171 -0.97 -4.24 -11.30
CA LEU A 171 -2.32 -3.64 -11.27
C LEU A 171 -2.64 -2.92 -12.58
N ARG A 172 -1.67 -2.31 -13.25
CA ARG A 172 -1.89 -1.68 -14.58
C ARG A 172 -2.12 -2.68 -15.69
N GLU A 173 -1.59 -3.90 -15.57
CA GLU A 173 -1.85 -5.00 -16.50
C GLU A 173 -3.26 -5.60 -16.30
N GLU A 174 -3.71 -5.72 -15.04
CA GLU A 174 -4.98 -6.34 -14.68
C GLU A 174 -6.17 -5.38 -14.68
N CYS A 175 -5.93 -4.11 -14.39
CA CYS A 175 -6.96 -3.10 -14.16
C CYS A 175 -6.82 -1.90 -15.10
N ARG A 176 -7.93 -1.14 -15.24
CA ARG A 176 -7.97 0.10 -16.01
C ARG A 176 -8.40 1.26 -15.12
N ASP A 177 -7.55 2.28 -15.05
CA ASP A 177 -7.79 3.48 -14.27
C ASP A 177 -9.09 4.18 -14.69
N GLY A 178 -9.88 4.57 -13.71
CA GLY A 178 -11.18 5.21 -13.91
C GLY A 178 -12.29 4.31 -14.44
N GLU A 179 -12.00 3.04 -14.78
CA GLU A 179 -13.00 2.06 -15.25
C GLU A 179 -13.37 1.04 -14.18
N ASN A 180 -12.38 0.40 -13.55
CA ASN A 180 -12.59 -0.66 -12.57
C ASN A 180 -11.71 -0.55 -11.32
N ILE A 181 -10.82 0.43 -11.31
CA ILE A 181 -9.95 0.84 -10.22
C ILE A 181 -9.71 2.35 -10.34
N CYS A 182 -9.33 2.99 -9.26
CA CYS A 182 -8.85 4.37 -9.29
C CYS A 182 -7.41 4.41 -8.77
N PHE A 183 -6.48 4.91 -9.60
CA PHE A 183 -5.10 5.10 -9.20
C PHE A 183 -4.83 6.52 -8.73
N TYR A 184 -4.02 6.66 -7.70
CA TYR A 184 -3.42 7.92 -7.31
C TYR A 184 -1.90 7.84 -7.31
N SER A 185 -1.23 9.00 -7.37
CA SER A 185 0.22 9.06 -7.40
C SER A 185 0.81 9.39 -6.03
N LEU A 186 1.74 8.57 -5.55
CA LEU A 186 2.51 8.88 -4.35
C LEU A 186 3.48 10.06 -4.54
N ARG A 187 3.78 10.44 -5.81
CA ARG A 187 4.59 11.62 -6.14
C ARG A 187 3.78 12.93 -6.16
N ALA A 188 2.46 12.84 -6.16
CA ALA A 188 1.55 13.98 -6.29
C ALA A 188 0.37 13.83 -5.29
N LEU A 189 0.68 13.62 -4.01
CA LEU A 189 -0.31 13.40 -2.96
C LEU A 189 -1.22 14.59 -2.74
N GLU A 190 -0.78 15.79 -3.10
CA GLU A 190 -1.58 17.02 -3.06
C GLU A 190 -2.85 16.96 -3.94
N GLN A 191 -2.87 16.10 -4.96
CA GLN A 191 -4.02 15.90 -5.85
C GLN A 191 -5.03 14.87 -5.31
N LEU A 192 -4.61 14.03 -4.35
CA LEU A 192 -5.43 12.94 -3.83
C LEU A 192 -6.74 13.41 -3.17
N PRO A 193 -6.79 14.52 -2.39
CA PRO A 193 -8.03 15.02 -1.82
C PRO A 193 -9.07 15.37 -2.88
N ASP A 194 -8.68 16.08 -3.94
CA ASP A 194 -9.58 16.47 -5.02
C ASP A 194 -10.10 15.24 -5.79
N GLN A 195 -9.26 14.23 -5.97
CA GLN A 195 -9.65 12.97 -6.58
C GLN A 195 -10.69 12.21 -5.73
N VAL A 196 -10.52 12.17 -4.41
CA VAL A 196 -11.48 11.56 -3.49
C VAL A 196 -12.80 12.33 -3.49
N VAL A 197 -12.76 13.66 -3.43
CA VAL A 197 -13.96 14.51 -3.48
C VAL A 197 -14.71 14.29 -4.78
N SER A 198 -14.03 14.32 -5.93
CA SER A 198 -14.64 14.08 -7.25
C SER A 198 -15.34 12.72 -7.35
N LEU A 199 -14.75 11.66 -6.75
CA LEU A 199 -15.40 10.35 -6.70
C LEU A 199 -16.63 10.34 -5.80
N LEU A 200 -16.59 11.04 -4.66
CA LEU A 200 -17.70 11.10 -3.70
C LEU A 200 -18.88 11.95 -4.22
N GLU A 201 -18.61 12.97 -5.03
CA GLU A 201 -19.60 13.86 -5.62
C GLU A 201 -20.28 13.25 -6.86
N ASP A 202 -19.72 12.20 -7.46
CA ASP A 202 -20.31 11.44 -8.57
C ASP A 202 -20.70 10.02 -8.16
N PRO A 203 -21.84 9.82 -7.51
CA PRO A 203 -22.27 8.51 -7.03
C PRO A 203 -22.54 7.51 -8.17
N VAL A 204 -22.88 7.98 -9.36
CA VAL A 204 -23.14 7.12 -10.53
C VAL A 204 -21.82 6.54 -11.03
N ARG A 205 -20.84 7.39 -11.30
CA ARG A 205 -19.49 6.97 -11.70
C ARG A 205 -18.85 6.05 -10.66
N MET A 206 -19.02 6.38 -9.39
CA MET A 206 -18.44 5.55 -8.31
C MET A 206 -19.10 4.17 -8.24
N ALA A 207 -20.42 4.07 -8.41
CA ALA A 207 -21.12 2.79 -8.47
C ALA A 207 -20.69 1.95 -9.68
N GLU A 208 -20.52 2.58 -10.86
CA GLU A 208 -19.99 1.90 -12.04
C GLU A 208 -18.56 1.37 -11.84
N LEU A 209 -17.70 2.18 -11.23
CA LEU A 209 -16.32 1.81 -10.91
C LEU A 209 -16.29 0.57 -9.98
N ALA A 210 -17.09 0.59 -8.92
CA ALA A 210 -17.20 -0.50 -7.95
C ALA A 210 -17.75 -1.78 -8.61
N GLU A 211 -18.81 -1.68 -9.41
CA GLU A 211 -19.41 -2.83 -10.10
C GLU A 211 -18.46 -3.45 -11.12
N ARG A 212 -17.76 -2.65 -11.92
CA ARG A 212 -16.77 -3.15 -12.88
C ARG A 212 -15.57 -3.78 -12.17
N GLY A 213 -15.12 -3.18 -11.05
CA GLY A 213 -14.10 -3.73 -10.18
C GLY A 213 -14.52 -5.09 -9.61
N TYR A 214 -15.75 -5.19 -9.09
CA TYR A 214 -16.32 -6.43 -8.60
C TYR A 214 -16.30 -7.54 -9.67
N ARG A 215 -16.84 -7.27 -10.85
CA ARG A 215 -16.91 -8.25 -11.95
C ARG A 215 -15.53 -8.73 -12.37
N MET A 216 -14.55 -7.84 -12.45
CA MET A 216 -13.18 -8.17 -12.78
C MET A 216 -12.56 -9.06 -11.71
N ALA A 217 -12.65 -8.67 -10.43
CA ALA A 217 -12.10 -9.42 -9.31
C ALA A 217 -12.79 -10.78 -9.13
N GLU A 218 -14.11 -10.84 -9.30
CA GLU A 218 -14.87 -12.09 -9.27
C GLU A 218 -14.39 -13.08 -10.33
N LYS A 219 -14.14 -12.62 -11.53
CA LYS A 219 -13.71 -13.46 -12.65
C LYS A 219 -12.27 -13.97 -12.51
N ARG A 220 -11.36 -13.18 -11.90
CA ARG A 220 -9.92 -13.44 -11.96
C ARG A 220 -9.23 -13.61 -10.61
N HIS A 221 -9.74 -13.01 -9.52
CA HIS A 221 -8.99 -12.83 -8.27
C HIS A 221 -9.62 -13.51 -7.04
N ARG A 222 -10.62 -14.38 -7.22
CA ARG A 222 -11.06 -15.27 -6.14
C ARG A 222 -10.00 -16.33 -5.84
N TRP A 223 -9.92 -16.79 -4.61
CA TRP A 223 -9.03 -17.88 -4.22
C TRP A 223 -9.18 -19.13 -5.09
N LYS A 224 -10.40 -19.44 -5.54
CA LYS A 224 -10.67 -20.54 -6.50
C LYS A 224 -9.89 -20.35 -7.81
N ASN A 225 -9.82 -19.13 -8.35
CA ASN A 225 -9.09 -18.84 -9.58
C ASN A 225 -7.57 -19.01 -9.35
N ARG A 226 -7.06 -18.50 -8.21
CA ARG A 226 -5.64 -18.62 -7.83
C ARG A 226 -5.23 -20.08 -7.63
N ALA A 227 -6.06 -20.87 -6.94
CA ALA A 227 -5.82 -22.31 -6.79
C ALA A 227 -5.77 -23.02 -8.15
N GLY A 228 -6.64 -22.66 -9.10
CA GLY A 228 -6.62 -23.20 -10.47
C GLY A 228 -5.31 -22.90 -11.21
N LEU A 229 -4.82 -21.66 -11.13
CA LEU A 229 -3.54 -21.26 -11.73
C LEU A 229 -2.35 -21.99 -11.10
N LEU A 230 -2.33 -22.12 -9.77
CA LEU A 230 -1.29 -22.87 -9.07
C LEU A 230 -1.26 -24.33 -9.49
N MET A 231 -2.43 -25.00 -9.55
CA MET A 231 -2.54 -26.38 -10.00
C MET A 231 -2.10 -26.58 -11.44
N GLN A 232 -2.34 -25.61 -12.31
CA GLN A 232 -1.85 -25.64 -13.69
C GLN A 232 -0.32 -25.50 -13.73
N ALA A 233 0.25 -24.52 -13.02
CA ALA A 233 1.70 -24.33 -12.96
C ALA A 233 2.43 -25.57 -12.43
N LEU A 234 1.91 -26.23 -11.38
CA LEU A 234 2.47 -27.47 -10.86
C LEU A 234 2.47 -28.60 -11.90
N ARG A 235 1.38 -28.77 -12.67
CA ARG A 235 1.32 -29.78 -13.75
C ARG A 235 2.30 -29.50 -14.90
N ASP A 236 2.66 -28.25 -15.12
CA ASP A 236 3.59 -27.84 -16.17
C ASP A 236 5.06 -28.05 -15.76
N ILE A 237 5.35 -28.06 -14.45
CA ILE A 237 6.67 -28.42 -13.90
C ILE A 237 6.92 -29.93 -13.97
N ASP A 238 5.87 -30.75 -13.84
CA ASP A 238 5.96 -32.20 -13.86
C ASP A 238 6.06 -32.79 -15.29
N LYS A 239 6.11 -31.95 -16.32
CA LYS A 239 6.30 -32.34 -17.74
C LYS A 239 7.74 -32.12 -18.21
#